data_abc6c539edfe20011adf7071a6608d9e
#
_entry.id   abc6c539edfe20011adf7071a6608d9e
#
_cell.length_a   1.000
_cell.length_b   1.000
_cell.length_c   1.000
_cell.angle_alpha   90.00
_cell.angle_beta   90.00
_cell.angle_gamma   90.00
#
_symmetry.space_group_name_H-M   'P 1'
#
loop_
_entity.id
_entity.type
_entity.pdbx_description
1 polymer ?
#
loop_
_entity_poly.entity_id
_entity_poly.type
_entity_poly.pdbx_seq_one_letter_code
_entity_poly.pdbx_strand_id
1 'polypeptide(L)'
;MQLKLITAALVASLASAPLAAADYQPVTDARLAKQEPANWLLTKGNYAGWSYSELDQVTTANVAKLRPVWSAATGVNSGHEAPAIVNGDYMFVATPHNQVIAYDTRTGKVRWKFVREVPEGLGALHRTNRGVSLYGDKVYVGSIDCMLSALDAKTGTLVWEAQVCDWEQDSAYITSAPLVVKGKVLIGPSGGE
;
A
#
# COMPACT_ATOMS: atom_id res chain seq x y z
N MET A 1 40.23 43.00 44.33
CA MET A 1 40.17 41.52 44.11
C MET A 1 38.82 41.21 43.52
N GLN A 2 38.72 41.09 42.18
CA GLN A 2 37.46 40.84 41.47
C GLN A 2 37.29 39.36 41.24
N LEU A 3 36.20 38.82 41.77
CA LEU A 3 35.79 37.41 41.59
C LEU A 3 35.06 37.25 40.25
N LYS A 4 35.67 36.54 39.30
CA LYS A 4 35.00 36.19 38.03
C LYS A 4 34.14 34.94 38.24
N LEU A 5 32.82 35.09 38.19
CA LEU A 5 31.90 33.96 38.09
C LEU A 5 31.98 33.35 36.68
N ILE A 6 32.36 32.10 36.59
CA ILE A 6 32.30 31.32 35.35
C ILE A 6 30.94 30.58 35.36
N THR A 7 30.03 31.00 34.51
CA THR A 7 28.75 30.32 34.30
C THR A 7 28.99 29.18 33.29
N ALA A 8 28.96 27.95 33.75
CA ALA A 8 29.01 26.77 32.88
C ALA A 8 27.60 26.55 32.29
N ALA A 9 27.46 26.74 31.00
CA ALA A 9 26.22 26.39 30.26
C ALA A 9 26.22 24.87 30.02
N LEU A 10 25.26 24.17 30.63
CA LEU A 10 25.02 22.74 30.41
C LEU A 10 24.24 22.60 29.08
N VAL A 11 24.91 22.20 28.01
CA VAL A 11 24.27 21.83 26.76
C VAL A 11 23.70 20.42 26.90
N ALA A 12 22.41 20.32 27.17
CA ALA A 12 21.68 19.05 27.11
C ALA A 12 21.53 18.62 25.65
N SER A 13 22.33 17.65 25.21
CA SER A 13 22.13 16.99 23.92
C SER A 13 20.91 16.07 24.03
N LEU A 14 19.80 16.46 23.41
CA LEU A 14 18.66 15.58 23.18
C LEU A 14 19.08 14.51 22.15
N ALA A 15 19.51 13.36 22.66
CA ALA A 15 19.69 12.17 21.82
C ALA A 15 18.29 11.73 21.36
N SER A 16 17.95 11.98 20.09
CA SER A 16 16.79 11.38 19.46
C SER A 16 17.00 9.86 19.38
N ALA A 17 16.35 9.10 20.25
CA ALA A 17 16.29 7.65 20.10
C ALA A 17 15.70 7.31 18.70
N PRO A 18 16.28 6.37 17.95
CA PRO A 18 15.68 5.93 16.71
C PRO A 18 14.29 5.37 17.04
N LEU A 19 13.25 5.94 16.45
CA LEU A 19 11.90 5.41 16.54
C LEU A 19 11.95 3.99 15.93
N ALA A 20 11.78 2.96 16.74
CA ALA A 20 11.75 1.59 16.27
C ALA A 20 10.66 1.49 15.18
N ALA A 21 10.97 0.81 14.06
CA ALA A 21 10.01 0.56 13.02
C ALA A 21 8.82 -0.17 13.64
N ALA A 22 7.60 0.38 13.48
CA ALA A 22 6.41 -0.30 13.96
C ALA A 22 6.26 -1.61 13.18
N ASP A 23 6.06 -2.71 13.90
CA ASP A 23 5.78 -3.99 13.29
C ASP A 23 4.44 -3.92 12.50
N TYR A 24 4.36 -4.67 11.40
CA TYR A 24 3.11 -4.79 10.66
C TYR A 24 1.99 -5.30 11.58
N GLN A 25 0.90 -4.55 11.66
CA GLN A 25 -0.27 -4.94 12.45
C GLN A 25 -1.22 -5.75 11.57
N PRO A 26 -1.58 -7.01 11.95
CA PRO A 26 -2.54 -7.79 11.18
C PRO A 26 -3.86 -7.06 10.97
N VAL A 27 -4.36 -7.08 9.75
CA VAL A 27 -5.64 -6.44 9.39
C VAL A 27 -6.79 -7.38 9.70
N THR A 28 -7.75 -6.93 10.52
CA THR A 28 -8.92 -7.71 10.95
C THR A 28 -10.21 -7.09 10.46
N ASP A 29 -11.33 -7.84 10.51
CA ASP A 29 -12.65 -7.29 10.19
C ASP A 29 -12.99 -6.06 11.04
N ALA A 30 -12.62 -6.05 12.33
CA ALA A 30 -12.84 -4.92 13.21
C ALA A 30 -12.10 -3.66 12.77
N ARG A 31 -10.85 -3.81 12.28
CA ARG A 31 -10.05 -2.70 11.73
C ARG A 31 -10.60 -2.21 10.39
N LEU A 32 -11.07 -3.11 9.53
CA LEU A 32 -11.68 -2.76 8.25
C LEU A 32 -13.06 -2.08 8.41
N ALA A 33 -13.82 -2.46 9.46
CA ALA A 33 -15.12 -1.89 9.74
C ALA A 33 -15.06 -0.46 10.32
N LYS A 34 -13.94 -0.12 10.97
CA LYS A 34 -13.72 1.20 11.58
C LYS A 34 -12.52 1.87 10.94
N GLN A 35 -12.73 2.99 10.26
CA GLN A 35 -11.64 3.77 9.70
C GLN A 35 -10.65 4.20 10.80
N GLU A 36 -9.38 3.98 10.54
CA GLU A 36 -8.27 4.37 11.41
C GLU A 36 -7.59 5.60 10.80
N PRO A 37 -7.62 6.79 11.44
CA PRO A 37 -7.11 8.03 10.82
C PRO A 37 -5.65 7.94 10.36
N ALA A 38 -4.81 7.19 11.09
CA ALA A 38 -3.39 7.00 10.76
C ALA A 38 -3.12 5.94 9.67
N ASN A 39 -4.16 5.22 9.22
CA ASN A 39 -4.06 4.14 8.25
C ASN A 39 -5.03 4.36 7.08
N TRP A 40 -4.77 3.67 5.97
CA TRP A 40 -5.66 3.64 4.80
C TRP A 40 -5.78 2.20 4.33
N LEU A 41 -6.64 1.41 5.01
CA LEU A 41 -6.69 -0.06 4.88
C LEU A 41 -7.54 -0.56 3.71
N LEU A 42 -8.41 0.29 3.16
CA LEU A 42 -9.29 -0.02 2.03
C LEU A 42 -9.09 1.01 0.92
N THR A 43 -9.26 0.59 -0.32
CA THR A 43 -9.08 1.42 -1.53
C THR A 43 -9.83 2.75 -1.48
N LYS A 44 -11.00 2.77 -0.86
CA LYS A 44 -11.85 3.96 -0.68
C LYS A 44 -11.95 4.43 0.78
N GLY A 45 -11.00 4.02 1.63
CA GLY A 45 -10.94 4.38 3.05
C GLY A 45 -11.84 3.51 3.95
N ASN A 46 -13.07 3.26 3.56
CA ASN A 46 -14.03 2.43 4.27
C ASN A 46 -14.96 1.65 3.32
N TYR A 47 -15.77 0.74 3.85
CA TYR A 47 -16.73 -0.04 3.06
C TYR A 47 -17.86 0.78 2.41
N ALA A 48 -18.15 1.98 2.93
CA ALA A 48 -19.10 2.91 2.30
C ALA A 48 -18.50 3.66 1.08
N GLY A 49 -17.18 3.55 0.88
CA GLY A 49 -16.52 4.16 -0.27
C GLY A 49 -16.42 5.69 -0.21
N TRP A 50 -16.37 6.27 0.98
CA TRP A 50 -16.43 7.73 1.15
C TRP A 50 -15.15 8.46 0.70
N SER A 51 -14.01 7.78 0.65
CA SER A 51 -12.71 8.38 0.32
C SER A 51 -12.40 9.64 1.15
N TYR A 52 -12.83 9.65 2.41
CA TYR A 52 -12.70 10.77 3.34
C TYR A 52 -11.62 10.48 4.38
N SER A 53 -10.79 11.46 4.69
CA SER A 53 -9.79 11.40 5.77
C SER A 53 -10.23 12.30 6.94
N GLU A 54 -10.18 11.77 8.15
CA GLU A 54 -10.42 12.54 9.39
C GLU A 54 -9.18 13.35 9.85
N LEU A 55 -8.05 13.25 9.11
CA LEU A 55 -6.84 14.02 9.41
C LEU A 55 -7.07 15.50 9.15
N ASP A 56 -6.68 16.34 10.11
CA ASP A 56 -6.90 17.79 10.11
C ASP A 56 -5.61 18.65 10.16
N GLN A 57 -4.44 17.98 10.09
CA GLN A 57 -3.15 18.68 10.15
C GLN A 57 -2.91 19.61 8.93
N VAL A 58 -3.54 19.31 7.79
CA VAL A 58 -3.47 20.15 6.60
C VAL A 58 -4.72 21.02 6.52
N THR A 59 -4.53 22.33 6.52
CA THR A 59 -5.59 23.33 6.51
C THR A 59 -5.34 24.36 5.39
N THR A 60 -6.32 25.20 5.11
CA THR A 60 -6.17 26.32 4.16
C THR A 60 -5.06 27.30 4.58
N ALA A 61 -4.77 27.39 5.88
CA ALA A 61 -3.72 28.26 6.41
C ALA A 61 -2.30 27.72 6.22
N ASN A 62 -2.14 26.41 6.06
CA ASN A 62 -0.81 25.77 6.01
C ASN A 62 -0.54 24.94 4.75
N VAL A 63 -1.53 24.66 3.92
CA VAL A 63 -1.38 23.82 2.72
C VAL A 63 -0.28 24.31 1.77
N ALA A 64 -0.09 25.62 1.65
CA ALA A 64 0.99 26.22 0.84
C ALA A 64 2.41 25.92 1.37
N LYS A 65 2.53 25.42 2.60
CA LYS A 65 3.80 25.06 3.24
C LYS A 65 4.14 23.58 3.07
N LEU A 66 3.27 22.78 2.47
CA LEU A 66 3.55 21.36 2.22
C LEU A 66 4.83 21.19 1.38
N ARG A 67 5.63 20.21 1.77
CA ARG A 67 6.84 19.82 1.04
C ARG A 67 6.87 18.30 0.93
N PRO A 68 7.32 17.74 -0.20
CA PRO A 68 7.57 16.31 -0.30
C PRO A 68 8.67 15.90 0.68
N VAL A 69 8.44 14.85 1.45
CA VAL A 69 9.44 14.27 2.36
C VAL A 69 10.29 13.20 1.67
N TRP A 70 9.72 12.52 0.68
CA TRP A 70 10.43 11.59 -0.20
C TRP A 70 9.67 11.40 -1.52
N SER A 71 10.34 10.81 -2.48
CA SER A 71 9.75 10.33 -3.73
C SER A 71 10.42 9.01 -4.12
N ALA A 72 9.68 8.13 -4.79
CA ALA A 72 10.19 6.85 -5.25
C ALA A 72 9.67 6.54 -6.66
N ALA A 73 10.54 6.00 -7.50
CA ALA A 73 10.16 5.52 -8.83
C ALA A 73 9.66 4.08 -8.72
N THR A 74 8.54 3.79 -9.36
CA THR A 74 8.00 2.41 -9.45
C THR A 74 8.70 1.57 -10.51
N GLY A 75 9.42 2.21 -11.45
CA GLY A 75 10.01 1.56 -12.62
C GLY A 75 9.02 1.37 -13.77
N VAL A 76 7.79 1.87 -13.65
CA VAL A 76 6.76 1.83 -14.69
C VAL A 76 6.29 3.26 -14.96
N ASN A 77 6.15 3.64 -16.24
CA ASN A 77 5.89 5.02 -16.65
C ASN A 77 4.47 5.29 -17.16
N SER A 78 3.57 4.31 -17.07
CA SER A 78 2.18 4.45 -17.57
C SER A 78 1.22 3.57 -16.79
N GLY A 79 -0.09 3.85 -16.88
CA GLY A 79 -1.17 2.98 -16.40
C GLY A 79 -1.32 2.88 -14.88
N HIS A 80 -0.79 3.81 -14.11
CA HIS A 80 -0.95 3.84 -12.66
C HIS A 80 -2.37 4.29 -12.27
N GLU A 81 -3.17 3.37 -11.72
CA GLU A 81 -4.56 3.62 -11.27
C GLU A 81 -4.79 3.19 -9.81
N ALA A 82 -3.82 2.54 -9.19
CA ALA A 82 -3.96 2.01 -7.85
C ALA A 82 -3.71 3.10 -6.78
N PRO A 83 -4.64 3.28 -5.82
CA PRO A 83 -4.34 4.06 -4.63
C PRO A 83 -3.34 3.30 -3.74
N ALA A 84 -2.53 4.05 -3.00
CA ALA A 84 -1.69 3.46 -1.97
C ALA A 84 -2.54 2.95 -0.80
N ILE A 85 -2.24 1.76 -0.30
CA ILE A 85 -2.83 1.18 0.91
C ILE A 85 -1.79 1.28 2.02
N VAL A 86 -2.19 1.83 3.17
CA VAL A 86 -1.26 2.13 4.27
C VAL A 86 -1.68 1.40 5.54
N ASN A 87 -0.75 0.67 6.14
CA ASN A 87 -0.89 0.01 7.42
C ASN A 87 0.39 0.20 8.26
N GLY A 88 0.36 1.18 9.17
CA GLY A 88 1.52 1.59 9.95
C GLY A 88 2.66 2.08 9.08
N ASP A 89 3.84 1.48 9.26
CA ASP A 89 5.03 1.84 8.50
C ASP A 89 5.11 1.18 7.10
N TYR A 90 4.05 0.48 6.67
CA TYR A 90 3.98 -0.17 5.36
C TYR A 90 3.03 0.58 4.43
N MET A 91 3.49 0.91 3.24
CA MET A 91 2.66 1.41 2.14
C MET A 91 2.78 0.47 0.95
N PHE A 92 1.65 -0.07 0.51
CA PHE A 92 1.57 -1.00 -0.61
C PHE A 92 1.01 -0.30 -1.83
N VAL A 93 1.68 -0.46 -2.96
CA VAL A 93 1.27 0.10 -4.25
C VAL A 93 1.29 -1.01 -5.29
N ALA A 94 0.14 -1.28 -5.90
CA ALA A 94 0.11 -2.07 -7.12
C ALA A 94 0.46 -1.18 -8.32
N THR A 95 1.17 -1.72 -9.28
CA THR A 95 1.51 -1.02 -10.51
C THR A 95 1.09 -1.86 -11.72
N PRO A 96 1.04 -1.28 -12.91
CA PRO A 96 0.98 -2.06 -14.15
C PRO A 96 2.08 -3.13 -14.19
N HIS A 97 1.93 -4.09 -15.09
CA HIS A 97 2.82 -5.25 -15.23
C HIS A 97 2.84 -6.18 -14.00
N ASN A 98 1.68 -6.31 -13.31
CA ASN A 98 1.46 -7.27 -12.22
C ASN A 98 2.49 -7.16 -11.09
N GLN A 99 2.84 -5.95 -10.71
CA GLN A 99 3.84 -5.66 -9.72
C GLN A 99 3.18 -5.10 -8.45
N VAL A 100 3.65 -5.51 -7.28
CA VAL A 100 3.34 -4.90 -5.98
C VAL A 100 4.64 -4.47 -5.31
N ILE A 101 4.67 -3.24 -4.83
CA ILE A 101 5.81 -2.69 -4.10
C ILE A 101 5.35 -2.30 -2.70
N ALA A 102 6.07 -2.74 -1.68
CA ALA A 102 5.92 -2.24 -0.32
C ALA A 102 7.03 -1.23 -0.02
N TYR A 103 6.62 -0.06 0.42
CA TYR A 103 7.51 1.01 0.84
C TYR A 103 7.46 1.21 2.36
N ASP A 104 8.54 1.69 2.93
CA ASP A 104 8.54 2.30 4.24
C ASP A 104 7.90 3.69 4.14
N THR A 105 6.83 3.95 4.90
CA THR A 105 6.05 5.19 4.82
C THR A 105 6.85 6.44 5.19
N ARG A 106 7.85 6.32 6.05
CA ARG A 106 8.63 7.44 6.55
C ARG A 106 9.79 7.82 5.63
N THR A 107 10.36 6.82 4.95
CA THR A 107 11.61 6.99 4.18
C THR A 107 11.45 6.82 2.69
N GLY A 108 10.34 6.22 2.23
CA GLY A 108 10.13 5.84 0.83
C GLY A 108 11.04 4.71 0.35
N LYS A 109 11.80 4.07 1.24
CA LYS A 109 12.64 2.92 0.88
C LYS A 109 11.76 1.72 0.56
N VAL A 110 12.12 0.99 -0.48
CA VAL A 110 11.48 -0.28 -0.82
C VAL A 110 11.80 -1.30 0.25
N ARG A 111 10.77 -1.88 0.87
CA ARG A 111 10.88 -3.01 1.80
C ARG A 111 10.96 -4.32 1.03
N TRP A 112 10.06 -4.48 0.04
CA TRP A 112 10.06 -5.60 -0.89
C TRP A 112 9.33 -5.22 -2.18
N LYS A 113 9.53 -6.05 -3.21
CA LYS A 113 8.88 -5.95 -4.51
C LYS A 113 8.53 -7.36 -4.98
N PHE A 114 7.28 -7.54 -5.36
CA PHE A 114 6.78 -8.74 -6.02
C PHE A 114 6.47 -8.39 -7.48
N VAL A 115 6.85 -9.26 -8.40
CA VAL A 115 6.49 -9.18 -9.82
C VAL A 115 5.99 -10.54 -10.23
N ARG A 116 4.78 -10.57 -10.81
CA ARG A 116 4.27 -11.80 -11.41
C ARG A 116 4.59 -11.81 -12.88
N GLU A 117 5.37 -12.79 -13.30
CA GLU A 117 5.55 -13.10 -14.71
C GLU A 117 4.27 -13.71 -15.27
N VAL A 118 3.84 -13.24 -16.43
CA VAL A 118 2.63 -13.70 -17.11
C VAL A 118 2.97 -14.32 -18.45
N PRO A 119 2.12 -15.24 -18.98
CA PRO A 119 2.34 -15.85 -20.27
C PRO A 119 2.52 -14.84 -21.41
N GLU A 120 3.37 -15.15 -22.35
CA GLU A 120 3.48 -14.39 -23.60
C GLU A 120 2.17 -14.49 -24.41
N GLY A 121 1.82 -13.41 -25.12
CA GLY A 121 0.61 -13.37 -25.94
C GLY A 121 -0.68 -13.05 -25.20
N LEU A 122 -0.63 -12.83 -23.90
CA LEU A 122 -1.80 -12.43 -23.11
C LEU A 122 -2.32 -11.07 -23.58
N GLY A 123 -3.50 -11.07 -24.18
CA GLY A 123 -4.18 -9.92 -24.78
C GLY A 123 -5.01 -9.12 -23.78
N ALA A 124 -4.38 -8.43 -22.83
CA ALA A 124 -5.11 -7.50 -21.97
C ALA A 124 -5.20 -6.13 -22.66
N LEU A 125 -6.41 -5.59 -22.80
CA LEU A 125 -6.64 -4.26 -23.38
C LEU A 125 -5.94 -3.17 -22.58
N HIS A 126 -5.94 -3.29 -21.25
CA HIS A 126 -5.25 -2.39 -20.32
C HIS A 126 -4.41 -3.19 -19.33
N ARG A 127 -3.11 -2.92 -19.33
CA ARG A 127 -2.16 -3.55 -18.37
C ARG A 127 -2.08 -2.77 -17.06
N THR A 128 -3.23 -2.24 -16.59
CA THR A 128 -3.30 -1.52 -15.32
C THR A 128 -3.63 -2.46 -14.16
N ASN A 129 -3.44 -1.98 -12.95
CA ASN A 129 -3.91 -2.61 -11.72
C ASN A 129 -4.49 -1.54 -10.81
N ARG A 130 -5.68 -1.79 -10.23
CA ARG A 130 -6.43 -0.82 -9.42
C ARG A 130 -6.23 -1.00 -7.92
N GLY A 131 -5.30 -1.84 -7.51
CA GLY A 131 -4.86 -1.89 -6.12
C GLY A 131 -4.79 -3.27 -5.51
N VAL A 132 -4.46 -3.26 -4.24
CA VAL A 132 -4.36 -4.44 -3.37
C VAL A 132 -5.37 -4.36 -2.25
N SER A 133 -5.61 -5.48 -1.57
CA SER A 133 -6.34 -5.53 -0.30
C SER A 133 -5.51 -6.20 0.78
N LEU A 134 -5.76 -5.82 2.03
CA LEU A 134 -5.08 -6.37 3.19
C LEU A 134 -6.05 -7.18 4.05
N TYR A 135 -5.60 -8.34 4.54
CA TYR A 135 -6.29 -9.08 5.59
C TYR A 135 -5.33 -10.03 6.31
N GLY A 136 -5.42 -10.08 7.65
CA GLY A 136 -4.43 -10.78 8.46
C GLY A 136 -3.04 -10.22 8.24
N ASP A 137 -2.14 -11.07 7.90
CA ASP A 137 -0.73 -10.80 7.56
C ASP A 137 -0.48 -10.85 6.04
N LYS A 138 -1.52 -10.68 5.21
CA LYS A 138 -1.44 -10.88 3.75
C LYS A 138 -1.84 -9.65 2.95
N VAL A 139 -1.22 -9.54 1.79
CA VAL A 139 -1.57 -8.63 0.70
C VAL A 139 -2.16 -9.46 -0.44
N TYR A 140 -3.36 -9.13 -0.86
CA TYR A 140 -4.05 -9.78 -1.97
C TYR A 140 -4.01 -8.90 -3.21
N VAL A 141 -3.67 -9.49 -4.35
CA VAL A 141 -3.59 -8.81 -5.64
C VAL A 141 -4.09 -9.71 -6.77
N GLY A 142 -4.90 -9.14 -7.66
CA GLY A 142 -5.26 -9.80 -8.91
C GLY A 142 -4.28 -9.46 -10.01
N SER A 143 -4.13 -10.34 -11.00
CA SER A 143 -3.25 -10.15 -12.15
C SER A 143 -3.96 -10.43 -13.47
N ILE A 144 -3.42 -9.89 -14.56
CA ILE A 144 -4.07 -9.95 -15.88
C ILE A 144 -4.19 -11.37 -16.45
N ASP A 145 -3.45 -12.35 -15.92
CA ASP A 145 -3.54 -13.76 -16.27
C ASP A 145 -4.58 -14.52 -15.42
N CYS A 146 -5.58 -13.81 -14.90
CA CYS A 146 -6.67 -14.39 -14.12
C CYS A 146 -6.28 -15.01 -12.77
N MET A 147 -5.14 -14.63 -12.21
CA MET A 147 -4.72 -15.16 -10.92
C MET A 147 -4.99 -14.17 -9.78
N LEU A 148 -5.42 -14.70 -8.64
CA LEU A 148 -5.44 -14.03 -7.36
C LEU A 148 -4.26 -14.55 -6.53
N SER A 149 -3.34 -13.67 -6.19
CA SER A 149 -2.17 -13.98 -5.35
C SER A 149 -2.32 -13.43 -3.95
N ALA A 150 -1.93 -14.21 -2.95
CA ALA A 150 -1.77 -13.79 -1.56
C ALA A 150 -0.29 -13.76 -1.20
N LEU A 151 0.21 -12.58 -0.85
CA LEU A 151 1.60 -12.35 -0.48
C LEU A 151 1.70 -12.14 1.04
N ASP A 152 2.78 -12.58 1.65
CA ASP A 152 3.12 -12.18 3.01
C ASP A 152 3.37 -10.67 3.05
N ALA A 153 2.69 -9.95 3.93
CA ALA A 153 2.73 -8.49 3.96
C ALA A 153 4.09 -7.92 4.40
N LYS A 154 4.87 -8.67 5.16
CA LYS A 154 6.18 -8.23 5.65
C LYS A 154 7.30 -8.47 4.64
N THR A 155 7.21 -9.57 3.89
CA THR A 155 8.30 -10.06 3.04
C THR A 155 8.01 -10.01 1.54
N GLY A 156 6.72 -9.92 1.13
CA GLY A 156 6.31 -10.01 -0.26
C GLY A 156 6.37 -11.42 -0.85
N THR A 157 6.66 -12.43 -0.04
CA THR A 157 6.72 -13.83 -0.47
C THR A 157 5.32 -14.32 -0.85
N LEU A 158 5.20 -15.01 -1.98
CA LEU A 158 3.96 -15.67 -2.38
C LEU A 158 3.62 -16.78 -1.38
N VAL A 159 2.43 -16.67 -0.75
CA VAL A 159 1.92 -17.66 0.20
C VAL A 159 1.03 -18.66 -0.51
N TRP A 160 0.11 -18.18 -1.34
CA TRP A 160 -0.72 -19.00 -2.21
C TRP A 160 -1.25 -18.18 -3.37
N GLU A 161 -1.73 -18.85 -4.39
CA GLU A 161 -2.45 -18.26 -5.50
C GLU A 161 -3.60 -19.16 -5.94
N ALA A 162 -4.59 -18.58 -6.60
CA ALA A 162 -5.75 -19.26 -7.14
C ALA A 162 -6.13 -18.68 -8.50
N GLN A 163 -6.49 -19.53 -9.44
CA GLN A 163 -7.07 -19.12 -10.70
C GLN A 163 -8.53 -18.70 -10.49
N VAL A 164 -8.90 -17.52 -10.97
CA VAL A 164 -10.22 -16.91 -10.80
C VAL A 164 -11.05 -16.98 -12.08
N CYS A 165 -10.41 -16.90 -13.23
CA CYS A 165 -11.02 -16.97 -14.55
C CYS A 165 -10.05 -17.66 -15.52
N ASP A 166 -10.49 -17.93 -16.73
CA ASP A 166 -9.67 -18.47 -17.80
C ASP A 166 -9.43 -17.39 -18.86
N TRP A 167 -8.20 -16.86 -18.90
CA TRP A 167 -7.88 -15.79 -19.84
C TRP A 167 -7.84 -16.24 -21.30
N GLU A 168 -7.57 -17.54 -21.56
CA GLU A 168 -7.54 -18.11 -22.92
C GLU A 168 -8.95 -18.35 -23.47
N GLN A 169 -9.82 -18.95 -22.64
CA GLN A 169 -11.18 -19.33 -23.06
C GLN A 169 -12.15 -18.15 -22.99
N ASP A 170 -12.06 -17.34 -21.93
CA ASP A 170 -13.04 -16.30 -21.64
C ASP A 170 -12.60 -14.92 -22.16
N SER A 171 -11.41 -14.77 -22.74
CA SER A 171 -10.80 -13.47 -23.05
C SER A 171 -10.83 -12.51 -21.84
N ALA A 172 -10.78 -13.08 -20.64
CA ALA A 172 -10.92 -12.37 -19.37
C ALA A 172 -9.55 -12.00 -18.78
N TYR A 173 -9.53 -10.98 -17.96
CA TYR A 173 -8.35 -10.55 -17.22
C TYR A 173 -8.77 -9.82 -15.95
N ILE A 174 -7.85 -9.67 -14.98
CA ILE A 174 -8.14 -8.98 -13.72
C ILE A 174 -7.33 -7.69 -13.66
N THR A 175 -8.05 -6.57 -13.52
CA THR A 175 -7.46 -5.25 -13.23
C THR A 175 -8.02 -4.63 -11.95
N SER A 176 -9.08 -5.23 -11.39
CA SER A 176 -9.74 -4.73 -10.18
C SER A 176 -8.92 -5.01 -8.93
N ALA A 177 -9.02 -4.13 -7.93
CA ALA A 177 -8.55 -4.43 -6.59
C ALA A 177 -9.45 -5.50 -5.95
N PRO A 178 -8.91 -6.51 -5.27
CA PRO A 178 -9.72 -7.41 -4.46
C PRO A 178 -10.45 -6.65 -3.34
N LEU A 179 -11.58 -7.16 -2.88
CA LEU A 179 -12.27 -6.68 -1.68
C LEU A 179 -12.30 -7.79 -0.64
N VAL A 180 -11.81 -7.50 0.56
CA VAL A 180 -11.92 -8.44 1.68
C VAL A 180 -13.08 -8.05 2.58
N VAL A 181 -13.95 -9.00 2.88
CA VAL A 181 -15.09 -8.82 3.79
C VAL A 181 -15.39 -10.13 4.51
N LYS A 182 -15.48 -10.08 5.84
CA LYS A 182 -15.78 -11.24 6.71
C LYS A 182 -14.88 -12.45 6.38
N GLY A 183 -13.58 -12.22 6.25
CA GLY A 183 -12.58 -13.26 5.96
C GLY A 183 -12.63 -13.85 4.55
N LYS A 184 -13.42 -13.28 3.63
CA LYS A 184 -13.52 -13.71 2.23
C LYS A 184 -12.88 -12.67 1.32
N VAL A 185 -12.14 -13.12 0.33
CA VAL A 185 -11.61 -12.26 -0.75
C VAL A 185 -12.54 -12.34 -1.94
N LEU A 186 -13.10 -11.20 -2.32
CA LEU A 186 -13.97 -11.05 -3.50
C LEU A 186 -13.16 -10.36 -4.60
N ILE A 187 -13.21 -10.90 -5.79
CA ILE A 187 -12.58 -10.33 -6.98
C ILE A 187 -13.40 -10.70 -8.21
N GLY A 188 -13.45 -9.83 -9.19
CA GLY A 188 -14.14 -10.06 -10.45
C GLY A 188 -13.23 -9.82 -11.64
N PRO A 189 -13.33 -10.63 -12.70
CA PRO A 189 -12.66 -10.40 -13.96
C PRO A 189 -13.31 -9.26 -14.73
N SER A 190 -12.55 -8.73 -15.70
CA SER A 190 -12.99 -7.84 -16.76
C SER A 190 -12.72 -8.53 -18.11
N GLY A 191 -13.32 -8.05 -19.19
CA GLY A 191 -13.18 -8.67 -20.51
C GLY A 191 -14.29 -9.71 -20.79
N GLY A 192 -14.13 -10.50 -21.84
CA GLY A 192 -15.13 -11.49 -22.24
C GLY A 192 -16.24 -10.92 -23.13
N GLU A 193 -16.02 -9.74 -23.74
CA GLU A 193 -16.97 -9.07 -24.66
C GLU A 193 -16.70 -9.46 -26.10
#